data_c05bfb59b2cae7a9cd6fc217384ca201
#
_entry.id   c05bfb59b2cae7a9cd6fc217384ca201
#
_cell.length_a   1.000
_cell.length_b   1.000
_cell.length_c   1.000
_cell.angle_alpha   90.00
_cell.angle_beta   90.00
_cell.angle_gamma   90.00
#
_symmetry.space_group_name_H-M   'P 1'
#
loop_
_entity.id
_entity.type
_entity.pdbx_description
1 polymer ?
#
loop_
_entity_poly.entity_id
_entity_poly.type
_entity_poly.pdbx_seq_one_letter_code
_entity_poly.pdbx_strand_id
1 'polypeptide(L)'
;MAITQVRVQINGSWYVLSPTETPGQYSAQVTAPGTTSYNEPGGYYNVKAEATNDAGTVGQADAGTVEGLKFYVRETVAPTITVVSPTTGATVTNNKQPVVFNITDQASGSGVKLSSVIVKLDGTPVSAGEVTHSAISNGYSFTYTPASPLDNGNHTVEINAEDNDGNAATAKSTTFKVDTVPPSLNITSPSEGLITNTSALTVSGTTNDATSSPVTVKISLNGADQGAVTVESSGAFSKAITLREGANVIVVTATDSAGLESTVTRNVTLDTSVPQIISATIVPNPADTGETVIITVTVQ
;
A
#
# COMPACT_ATOMS: atom_id res chain seq x y z
N MET A 1 26.02 -40.59 -57.84
CA MET A 1 26.59 -39.71 -56.83
C MET A 1 26.04 -40.18 -55.48
N ALA A 2 26.88 -40.80 -54.69
CA ALA A 2 26.47 -41.27 -53.38
C ALA A 2 26.70 -40.17 -52.33
N ILE A 3 25.78 -40.05 -51.36
CA ILE A 3 25.95 -39.15 -50.23
C ILE A 3 26.78 -39.87 -49.17
N THR A 4 27.87 -39.25 -48.74
CA THR A 4 28.80 -39.81 -47.76
C THR A 4 28.59 -39.30 -46.34
N GLN A 5 28.06 -38.07 -46.22
CA GLN A 5 27.74 -37.47 -44.93
C GLN A 5 26.59 -36.46 -45.04
N VAL A 6 25.70 -36.47 -44.06
CA VAL A 6 24.74 -35.38 -43.82
C VAL A 6 24.90 -34.92 -42.38
N ARG A 7 24.97 -33.60 -42.16
CA ARG A 7 25.06 -32.99 -40.83
C ARG A 7 24.26 -31.73 -40.74
N VAL A 8 23.84 -31.38 -39.52
CA VAL A 8 23.18 -30.11 -39.21
C VAL A 8 23.92 -29.39 -38.10
N GLN A 9 23.90 -28.07 -38.15
CA GLN A 9 24.40 -27.22 -37.08
C GLN A 9 23.25 -26.54 -36.41
N ILE A 10 23.16 -26.65 -35.07
CA ILE A 10 22.18 -25.99 -34.23
C ILE A 10 22.94 -25.26 -33.12
N ASN A 11 22.73 -23.98 -32.93
CA ASN A 11 23.41 -23.19 -31.91
C ASN A 11 24.92 -23.43 -31.83
N GLY A 12 25.59 -23.40 -32.99
CA GLY A 12 27.05 -23.61 -33.10
C GLY A 12 27.54 -25.06 -33.08
N SER A 13 26.71 -26.02 -32.64
CA SER A 13 27.10 -27.44 -32.54
C SER A 13 26.68 -28.23 -33.77
N TRP A 14 27.60 -29.06 -34.30
CA TRP A 14 27.36 -29.96 -35.44
C TRP A 14 26.90 -31.35 -34.99
N TYR A 15 25.84 -31.85 -35.65
CA TYR A 15 25.27 -33.19 -35.44
C TYR A 15 25.29 -33.96 -36.76
N VAL A 16 25.87 -35.15 -36.77
CA VAL A 16 25.84 -36.03 -37.95
C VAL A 16 24.53 -36.81 -37.94
N LEU A 17 23.87 -36.85 -39.10
CA LEU A 17 22.61 -37.56 -39.30
C LEU A 17 22.91 -38.97 -39.90
N SER A 18 22.17 -39.96 -39.43
CA SER A 18 22.18 -41.33 -39.97
C SER A 18 21.09 -41.51 -41.02
N PRO A 19 21.32 -42.32 -42.07
CA PRO A 19 20.30 -42.64 -43.06
C PRO A 19 19.11 -43.34 -42.36
N THR A 20 17.90 -43.07 -42.83
CA THR A 20 16.67 -43.75 -42.38
C THR A 20 16.34 -44.91 -43.37
N GLU A 21 15.24 -45.61 -43.08
CA GLU A 21 14.70 -46.64 -44.00
C GLU A 21 14.16 -46.04 -45.31
N THR A 22 13.86 -44.75 -45.31
CA THR A 22 13.40 -44.03 -46.50
C THR A 22 14.61 -43.55 -47.30
N PRO A 23 14.77 -43.95 -48.57
CA PRO A 23 15.90 -43.51 -49.40
C PRO A 23 15.99 -42.00 -49.49
N GLY A 24 17.21 -41.46 -49.26
CA GLY A 24 17.48 -40.02 -49.29
C GLY A 24 17.11 -39.25 -48.05
N GLN A 25 16.57 -39.91 -47.00
CA GLN A 25 16.30 -39.28 -45.71
C GLN A 25 17.37 -39.63 -44.68
N TYR A 26 17.70 -38.60 -43.85
CA TYR A 26 18.68 -38.71 -42.77
C TYR A 26 18.08 -38.08 -41.51
N SER A 27 18.36 -38.68 -40.34
CA SER A 27 17.84 -38.19 -39.06
C SER A 27 18.86 -38.29 -37.94
N ALA A 28 18.71 -37.47 -36.93
CA ALA A 28 19.39 -37.56 -35.63
C ALA A 28 18.45 -37.07 -34.53
N GLN A 29 18.60 -37.64 -33.33
CA GLN A 29 17.99 -37.07 -32.13
C GLN A 29 18.95 -36.05 -31.55
N VAL A 30 18.50 -34.85 -31.33
CA VAL A 30 19.29 -33.75 -30.75
C VAL A 30 18.51 -33.11 -29.60
N THR A 31 19.23 -32.72 -28.55
CA THR A 31 18.63 -31.92 -27.47
C THR A 31 18.45 -30.48 -27.93
N ALA A 32 17.27 -29.90 -27.70
CA ALA A 32 17.03 -28.51 -28.00
C ALA A 32 17.98 -27.60 -27.20
N PRO A 33 18.37 -26.43 -27.71
CA PRO A 33 19.09 -25.42 -26.96
C PRO A 33 18.40 -25.13 -25.61
N GLY A 34 19.17 -24.86 -24.56
CA GLY A 34 18.68 -24.61 -23.21
C GLY A 34 18.12 -23.20 -22.99
N THR A 35 18.06 -22.37 -24.06
CA THR A 35 17.53 -21.01 -24.04
C THR A 35 16.41 -20.86 -25.06
N THR A 36 15.48 -19.93 -24.83
CA THR A 36 14.42 -19.64 -25.78
C THR A 36 14.99 -19.07 -27.08
N SER A 37 14.35 -19.38 -28.19
CA SER A 37 14.69 -18.76 -29.49
C SER A 37 14.11 -17.35 -29.64
N TYR A 38 13.25 -16.89 -28.72
CA TYR A 38 12.62 -15.56 -28.79
C TYR A 38 13.64 -14.44 -28.93
N ASN A 39 14.80 -14.57 -28.26
CA ASN A 39 15.87 -13.58 -28.26
C ASN A 39 16.84 -13.70 -29.44
N GLU A 40 16.69 -14.74 -30.29
CA GLU A 40 17.51 -14.92 -31.49
C GLU A 40 17.03 -14.03 -32.64
N PRO A 41 17.90 -13.63 -33.55
CA PRO A 41 17.51 -12.87 -34.74
C PRO A 41 16.40 -13.56 -35.54
N GLY A 42 15.24 -12.93 -35.61
CA GLY A 42 14.05 -13.49 -36.26
C GLY A 42 13.21 -14.43 -35.41
N GLY A 43 13.57 -14.64 -34.12
CA GLY A 43 12.81 -15.45 -33.17
C GLY A 43 12.98 -16.97 -33.34
N TYR A 44 14.02 -17.41 -34.03
CA TYR A 44 14.32 -18.84 -34.25
C TYR A 44 15.82 -19.09 -34.29
N TYR A 45 16.26 -20.31 -33.93
CA TYR A 45 17.60 -20.78 -34.22
C TYR A 45 17.72 -21.09 -35.69
N ASN A 46 18.70 -20.49 -36.37
CA ASN A 46 19.01 -20.80 -37.76
C ASN A 46 19.75 -22.16 -37.79
N VAL A 47 19.07 -23.21 -38.26
CA VAL A 47 19.69 -24.52 -38.49
C VAL A 47 20.38 -24.48 -39.85
N LYS A 48 21.69 -24.86 -39.89
CA LYS A 48 22.40 -25.05 -41.12
C LYS A 48 22.47 -26.58 -41.42
N ALA A 49 22.24 -26.95 -42.65
CA ALA A 49 22.34 -28.33 -43.10
C ALA A 49 23.42 -28.43 -44.20
N GLU A 50 24.20 -29.50 -44.13
CA GLU A 50 25.23 -29.85 -45.14
C GLU A 50 25.10 -31.29 -45.57
N ALA A 51 25.25 -31.53 -46.86
CA ALA A 51 25.35 -32.88 -47.42
C ALA A 51 26.62 -32.99 -48.28
N THR A 52 27.45 -33.97 -48.01
CA THR A 52 28.70 -34.24 -48.75
C THR A 52 28.54 -35.49 -49.59
N ASN A 53 28.97 -35.44 -50.83
CA ASN A 53 28.96 -36.62 -51.75
C ASN A 53 30.32 -37.30 -51.81
N ASP A 54 30.38 -38.38 -52.56
CA ASP A 54 31.58 -39.22 -52.80
C ASP A 54 32.72 -38.48 -53.56
N ALA A 55 32.43 -37.36 -54.20
CA ALA A 55 33.40 -36.46 -54.84
C ALA A 55 33.90 -35.36 -53.87
N GLY A 56 33.43 -35.32 -52.61
CA GLY A 56 33.75 -34.28 -51.66
C GLY A 56 33.03 -32.95 -51.85
N THR A 57 32.08 -32.89 -52.75
CA THR A 57 31.28 -31.66 -52.96
C THR A 57 30.25 -31.54 -51.85
N VAL A 58 30.13 -30.29 -51.28
CA VAL A 58 29.22 -29.98 -50.17
C VAL A 58 28.06 -29.10 -50.66
N GLY A 59 26.85 -29.60 -50.51
CA GLY A 59 25.64 -28.81 -50.61
C GLY A 59 25.24 -28.24 -49.26
N GLN A 60 24.81 -26.99 -49.24
CA GLN A 60 24.44 -26.31 -47.98
C GLN A 60 23.06 -25.68 -48.11
N ALA A 61 22.34 -25.63 -46.99
CA ALA A 61 21.08 -24.93 -46.80
C ALA A 61 21.00 -24.39 -45.38
N ASP A 62 20.22 -23.33 -45.19
CA ASP A 62 19.91 -22.73 -43.90
C ASP A 62 18.44 -22.20 -43.88
N ALA A 63 18.03 -21.60 -42.76
CA ALA A 63 16.67 -21.06 -42.58
C ALA A 63 16.31 -19.93 -43.59
N GLY A 64 17.30 -19.32 -44.19
CA GLY A 64 17.07 -18.31 -45.27
C GLY A 64 16.73 -18.94 -46.60
N THR A 65 17.15 -20.19 -46.85
CA THR A 65 16.94 -20.92 -48.10
C THR A 65 15.87 -22.01 -48.00
N VAL A 66 15.68 -22.58 -46.80
CA VAL A 66 14.70 -23.63 -46.50
C VAL A 66 13.94 -23.32 -45.20
N GLU A 67 12.65 -23.03 -45.32
CA GLU A 67 11.79 -22.63 -44.17
C GLU A 67 11.79 -23.67 -43.04
N GLY A 68 11.86 -24.96 -43.36
CA GLY A 68 11.93 -26.07 -42.40
C GLY A 68 13.20 -26.08 -41.51
N LEU A 69 14.17 -25.20 -41.77
CA LEU A 69 15.39 -25.04 -40.98
C LEU A 69 15.30 -23.92 -39.94
N LYS A 70 14.14 -23.32 -39.76
CA LYS A 70 13.81 -22.45 -38.62
C LYS A 70 13.42 -23.29 -37.43
N PHE A 71 14.25 -23.29 -36.38
CA PHE A 71 13.99 -24.06 -35.17
C PHE A 71 13.53 -23.16 -34.03
N TYR A 72 12.27 -23.32 -33.63
CA TYR A 72 11.66 -22.56 -32.55
C TYR A 72 11.81 -23.31 -31.22
N VAL A 73 12.39 -22.65 -30.23
CA VAL A 73 12.54 -23.19 -28.88
C VAL A 73 11.83 -22.24 -27.93
N ARG A 74 10.94 -22.75 -27.09
CA ARG A 74 10.24 -22.01 -26.07
C ARG A 74 10.77 -22.38 -24.69
N GLU A 75 10.81 -21.42 -23.80
CA GLU A 75 10.98 -21.69 -22.38
C GLU A 75 9.65 -22.13 -21.75
N THR A 76 9.72 -22.61 -20.50
CA THR A 76 8.55 -23.07 -19.73
C THR A 76 8.47 -22.44 -18.36
N VAL A 77 9.32 -21.45 -18.05
CA VAL A 77 9.37 -20.76 -16.76
C VAL A 77 8.57 -19.47 -16.87
N ALA A 78 7.52 -19.36 -16.08
CA ALA A 78 6.68 -18.18 -16.04
C ALA A 78 7.36 -17.02 -15.31
N PRO A 79 7.05 -15.76 -15.65
CA PRO A 79 7.55 -14.59 -14.95
C PRO A 79 7.03 -14.52 -13.51
N THR A 80 7.74 -13.80 -12.65
CA THR A 80 7.42 -13.62 -11.23
C THR A 80 6.90 -12.21 -10.98
N ILE A 81 5.76 -12.09 -10.28
CA ILE A 81 5.17 -10.83 -9.86
C ILE A 81 5.46 -10.59 -8.38
N THR A 82 6.03 -9.43 -8.04
CA THR A 82 6.33 -9.04 -6.65
C THR A 82 5.73 -7.66 -6.37
N VAL A 83 4.82 -7.55 -5.40
CA VAL A 83 4.30 -6.26 -4.94
C VAL A 83 5.32 -5.61 -4.02
N VAL A 84 5.66 -4.35 -4.28
CA VAL A 84 6.62 -3.54 -3.52
C VAL A 84 5.90 -2.65 -2.52
N SER A 85 4.83 -1.96 -2.94
CA SER A 85 4.08 -1.03 -2.11
C SER A 85 2.65 -0.86 -2.65
N PRO A 86 1.65 -0.65 -1.76
CA PRO A 86 1.71 -0.84 -0.32
C PRO A 86 1.87 -2.33 0.04
N THR A 87 2.39 -2.62 1.23
CA THR A 87 2.41 -3.99 1.77
C THR A 87 0.98 -4.44 2.07
N THR A 88 0.72 -5.73 1.91
CA THR A 88 -0.61 -6.30 2.20
C THR A 88 -1.05 -5.98 3.63
N GLY A 89 -2.27 -5.44 3.77
CA GLY A 89 -2.87 -5.05 5.04
C GLY A 89 -2.47 -3.65 5.53
N ALA A 90 -1.67 -2.90 4.77
CA ALA A 90 -1.32 -1.52 5.14
C ALA A 90 -2.55 -0.62 5.17
N THR A 91 -2.60 0.31 6.11
CA THR A 91 -3.53 1.46 6.09
C THR A 91 -2.80 2.67 5.53
N VAL A 92 -3.42 3.38 4.60
CA VAL A 92 -2.86 4.54 3.90
C VAL A 92 -3.82 5.72 3.97
N THR A 93 -3.28 6.92 4.09
CA THR A 93 -4.07 8.16 4.16
C THR A 93 -4.19 8.89 2.83
N ASN A 94 -3.55 8.34 1.79
CA ASN A 94 -3.65 8.85 0.43
C ASN A 94 -4.72 8.06 -0.35
N ASN A 95 -5.84 8.70 -0.70
CA ASN A 95 -6.90 8.06 -1.48
C ASN A 95 -6.58 7.86 -2.98
N LYS A 96 -5.42 8.32 -3.42
CA LYS A 96 -4.82 7.97 -4.72
C LYS A 96 -3.51 7.20 -4.52
N GLN A 97 -3.50 6.27 -3.57
CA GLN A 97 -2.31 5.50 -3.21
C GLN A 97 -1.75 4.75 -4.43
N PRO A 98 -0.53 5.05 -4.87
CA PRO A 98 0.11 4.27 -5.92
C PRO A 98 0.43 2.84 -5.44
N VAL A 99 0.22 1.88 -6.33
CA VAL A 99 0.65 0.48 -6.12
C VAL A 99 1.84 0.21 -7.00
N VAL A 100 2.98 -0.12 -6.39
CA VAL A 100 4.24 -0.42 -7.07
C VAL A 100 4.48 -1.93 -7.04
N PHE A 101 4.78 -2.52 -8.18
CA PHE A 101 5.10 -3.94 -8.31
C PHE A 101 6.13 -4.18 -9.40
N ASN A 102 6.88 -5.25 -9.27
CA ASN A 102 7.86 -5.70 -10.25
C ASN A 102 7.36 -6.97 -10.92
N ILE A 103 7.61 -7.09 -12.22
CA ILE A 103 7.47 -8.33 -12.95
C ILE A 103 8.83 -8.63 -13.57
N THR A 104 9.38 -9.78 -13.22
CA THR A 104 10.71 -10.22 -13.68
C THR A 104 10.63 -11.62 -14.28
N ASP A 105 11.38 -11.85 -15.32
CA ASP A 105 11.57 -13.14 -15.92
C ASP A 105 12.98 -13.67 -15.63
N GLN A 106 13.25 -14.93 -15.95
CA GLN A 106 14.60 -15.47 -15.83
C GLN A 106 15.59 -14.77 -16.78
N ALA A 107 16.89 -14.74 -16.41
CA ALA A 107 17.92 -13.98 -17.14
C ALA A 107 18.07 -14.37 -18.64
N SER A 108 17.72 -15.59 -19.02
CA SER A 108 17.77 -16.11 -20.39
C SER A 108 16.39 -16.45 -20.95
N GLY A 109 15.33 -15.95 -20.29
CA GLY A 109 13.96 -16.16 -20.70
C GLY A 109 13.52 -15.26 -21.86
N SER A 110 12.27 -15.43 -22.28
CA SER A 110 11.68 -14.65 -23.37
C SER A 110 11.37 -13.21 -22.98
N GLY A 111 11.42 -12.93 -21.68
CA GLY A 111 11.11 -11.63 -21.10
C GLY A 111 9.61 -11.36 -20.92
N VAL A 112 9.30 -10.37 -20.12
CA VAL A 112 7.92 -9.99 -19.78
C VAL A 112 7.21 -9.41 -21.00
N LYS A 113 6.06 -9.97 -21.38
CA LYS A 113 5.19 -9.46 -22.44
C LYS A 113 4.34 -8.30 -21.92
N LEU A 114 4.78 -7.07 -22.16
CA LEU A 114 4.14 -5.86 -21.65
C LEU A 114 2.64 -5.76 -21.97
N SER A 115 2.21 -6.22 -23.16
CA SER A 115 0.81 -6.21 -23.57
C SER A 115 -0.09 -7.21 -22.80
N SER A 116 0.49 -8.13 -22.06
CA SER A 116 -0.24 -9.12 -21.25
C SER A 116 -0.51 -8.65 -19.82
N VAL A 117 0.14 -7.55 -19.39
CA VAL A 117 0.00 -7.05 -18.02
C VAL A 117 -1.40 -6.49 -17.82
N ILE A 118 -2.13 -7.11 -16.91
CA ILE A 118 -3.50 -6.70 -16.51
C ILE A 118 -3.46 -6.39 -15.02
N VAL A 119 -3.89 -5.18 -14.68
CA VAL A 119 -4.10 -4.74 -13.29
C VAL A 119 -5.59 -4.57 -13.08
N LYS A 120 -6.11 -5.11 -11.98
CA LYS A 120 -7.52 -4.93 -11.57
C LYS A 120 -7.56 -4.28 -10.21
N LEU A 121 -8.45 -3.30 -10.05
CA LEU A 121 -8.83 -2.73 -8.76
C LEU A 121 -10.21 -3.26 -8.39
N ASP A 122 -10.33 -3.90 -7.23
CA ASP A 122 -11.58 -4.47 -6.70
C ASP A 122 -12.32 -5.34 -7.75
N GLY A 123 -11.53 -6.14 -8.47
CA GLY A 123 -12.00 -7.04 -9.52
C GLY A 123 -12.23 -6.39 -10.90
N THR A 124 -12.16 -5.06 -11.02
CA THR A 124 -12.37 -4.33 -12.28
C THR A 124 -11.04 -3.97 -12.93
N PRO A 125 -10.81 -4.31 -14.22
CA PRO A 125 -9.61 -3.90 -14.93
C PRO A 125 -9.47 -2.37 -14.97
N VAL A 126 -8.26 -1.88 -14.68
CA VAL A 126 -7.92 -0.45 -14.74
C VAL A 126 -7.52 -0.05 -16.15
N SER A 127 -7.57 1.26 -16.45
CA SER A 127 -7.18 1.78 -17.76
C SER A 127 -5.65 1.70 -17.95
N ALA A 128 -5.19 1.42 -19.16
CA ALA A 128 -3.76 1.32 -19.45
C ALA A 128 -2.98 2.60 -19.11
N GLY A 129 -3.62 3.77 -19.23
CA GLY A 129 -3.00 5.07 -18.89
C GLY A 129 -2.75 5.28 -17.38
N GLU A 130 -3.34 4.46 -16.51
CA GLU A 130 -3.13 4.51 -15.07
C GLU A 130 -1.92 3.67 -14.63
N VAL A 131 -1.33 2.87 -15.54
CA VAL A 131 -0.19 2.00 -15.27
C VAL A 131 1.01 2.47 -16.07
N THR A 132 2.04 2.90 -15.37
CA THR A 132 3.35 3.26 -15.96
C THR A 132 4.37 2.18 -15.63
N HIS A 133 5.44 2.11 -16.42
CA HIS A 133 6.53 1.16 -16.17
C HIS A 133 7.90 1.72 -16.53
N SER A 134 8.93 1.14 -15.93
CA SER A 134 10.34 1.39 -16.25
C SER A 134 11.09 0.06 -16.24
N ALA A 135 12.12 -0.03 -17.10
CA ALA A 135 12.95 -1.24 -17.16
C ALA A 135 13.79 -1.41 -15.89
N ILE A 136 13.87 -2.66 -15.41
CA ILE A 136 14.78 -3.11 -14.37
C ILE A 136 15.52 -4.35 -14.87
N SER A 137 16.44 -4.91 -14.07
CA SER A 137 17.12 -6.15 -14.43
C SER A 137 16.10 -7.29 -14.63
N ASN A 138 16.13 -7.90 -15.81
CA ASN A 138 15.27 -9.02 -16.23
C ASN A 138 13.76 -8.73 -16.20
N GLY A 139 13.33 -7.46 -16.36
CA GLY A 139 11.91 -7.16 -16.38
C GLY A 139 11.60 -5.68 -16.22
N TYR A 140 10.48 -5.40 -15.54
CA TYR A 140 9.95 -4.05 -15.39
C TYR A 140 9.42 -3.81 -13.99
N SER A 141 9.61 -2.58 -13.51
CA SER A 141 8.89 -2.02 -12.36
C SER A 141 7.70 -1.22 -12.86
N PHE A 142 6.53 -1.52 -12.32
CA PHE A 142 5.26 -0.89 -12.66
C PHE A 142 4.75 -0.05 -11.51
N THR A 143 4.04 1.04 -11.86
CA THR A 143 3.29 1.86 -10.91
C THR A 143 1.87 2.03 -11.43
N TYR A 144 0.90 1.48 -10.72
CA TYR A 144 -0.52 1.79 -10.90
C TYR A 144 -0.88 2.97 -10.00
N THR A 145 -1.50 4.02 -10.56
CA THR A 145 -2.01 5.17 -9.80
C THR A 145 -3.49 5.38 -10.14
N PRO A 146 -4.41 5.30 -9.16
CA PRO A 146 -5.83 5.51 -9.39
C PRO A 146 -6.13 6.88 -9.99
N ALA A 147 -6.87 6.94 -11.10
CA ALA A 147 -7.29 8.20 -11.74
C ALA A 147 -8.22 9.00 -10.83
N SER A 148 -9.14 8.32 -10.15
CA SER A 148 -10.08 8.91 -9.18
C SER A 148 -9.70 8.55 -7.75
N PRO A 149 -10.02 9.41 -6.76
CA PRO A 149 -9.89 9.05 -5.36
C PRO A 149 -10.65 7.75 -5.04
N LEU A 150 -10.01 6.88 -4.27
CA LEU A 150 -10.63 5.68 -3.72
C LEU A 150 -11.47 6.06 -2.48
N ASP A 151 -12.54 5.33 -2.25
CA ASP A 151 -13.34 5.46 -1.04
C ASP A 151 -12.57 4.97 0.20
N ASN A 152 -12.97 5.40 1.39
CA ASN A 152 -12.41 4.84 2.61
C ASN A 152 -12.86 3.38 2.78
N GLY A 153 -11.92 2.51 3.11
CA GLY A 153 -12.17 1.07 3.24
C GLY A 153 -11.09 0.21 2.60
N ASN A 154 -11.38 -1.07 2.48
CA ASN A 154 -10.44 -2.04 1.92
C ASN A 154 -10.50 -2.04 0.40
N HIS A 155 -9.33 -2.04 -0.23
CA HIS A 155 -9.14 -2.18 -1.66
C HIS A 155 -8.21 -3.34 -1.96
N THR A 156 -8.45 -4.00 -3.09
CA THR A 156 -7.62 -5.12 -3.58
C THR A 156 -7.12 -4.80 -4.98
N VAL A 157 -5.82 -4.91 -5.18
CA VAL A 157 -5.22 -4.84 -6.52
C VAL A 157 -4.71 -6.24 -6.88
N GLU A 158 -5.17 -6.76 -8.02
CA GLU A 158 -4.74 -8.03 -8.62
C GLU A 158 -3.91 -7.75 -9.88
N ILE A 159 -2.80 -8.44 -10.03
CA ILE A 159 -1.87 -8.30 -11.15
C ILE A 159 -1.73 -9.66 -11.83
N ASN A 160 -1.85 -9.67 -13.16
CA ASN A 160 -1.65 -10.80 -14.03
C ASN A 160 -0.65 -10.42 -15.14
N ALA A 161 0.15 -11.36 -15.58
CA ALA A 161 1.11 -11.18 -16.66
C ALA A 161 1.49 -12.53 -17.29
N GLU A 162 2.05 -12.50 -18.49
CA GLU A 162 2.73 -13.62 -19.13
C GLU A 162 4.06 -13.15 -19.76
N ASP A 163 4.94 -14.10 -20.07
CA ASP A 163 6.12 -13.82 -20.86
C ASP A 163 5.83 -13.84 -22.39
N ASN A 164 6.84 -13.61 -23.18
CA ASN A 164 6.68 -13.59 -24.64
C ASN A 164 6.54 -15.00 -25.25
N ASP A 165 6.91 -16.07 -24.54
CA ASP A 165 6.66 -17.45 -24.94
C ASP A 165 5.28 -17.97 -24.52
N GLY A 166 4.53 -17.20 -23.73
CA GLY A 166 3.14 -17.46 -23.34
C GLY A 166 3.00 -18.17 -21.99
N ASN A 167 4.05 -18.22 -21.16
CA ASN A 167 3.94 -18.77 -19.82
C ASN A 167 3.32 -17.75 -18.88
N ALA A 168 2.16 -18.07 -18.31
CA ALA A 168 1.42 -17.18 -17.42
C ALA A 168 2.00 -17.18 -16.00
N ALA A 169 2.27 -15.99 -15.46
CA ALA A 169 2.62 -15.80 -14.06
C ALA A 169 1.48 -16.25 -13.14
N THR A 170 1.83 -16.74 -11.96
CA THR A 170 0.84 -16.86 -10.89
C THR A 170 0.33 -15.48 -10.52
N ALA A 171 -0.99 -15.26 -10.62
CA ALA A 171 -1.62 -13.99 -10.27
C ALA A 171 -1.22 -13.54 -8.86
N LYS A 172 -0.92 -12.25 -8.70
CA LYS A 172 -0.54 -11.68 -7.42
C LYS A 172 -1.53 -10.62 -6.99
N SER A 173 -1.98 -10.69 -5.72
CA SER A 173 -2.86 -9.69 -5.14
C SER A 173 -2.21 -9.01 -3.94
N THR A 174 -2.54 -7.74 -3.74
CA THR A 174 -2.29 -6.99 -2.51
C THR A 174 -3.58 -6.33 -2.05
N THR A 175 -3.78 -6.29 -0.74
CA THR A 175 -4.89 -5.57 -0.12
C THR A 175 -4.34 -4.44 0.73
N PHE A 176 -5.01 -3.30 0.72
CA PHE A 176 -4.69 -2.16 1.59
C PHE A 176 -5.99 -1.45 1.98
N LYS A 177 -5.93 -0.69 3.05
CA LYS A 177 -7.07 0.10 3.52
C LYS A 177 -6.78 1.58 3.27
N VAL A 178 -7.73 2.29 2.67
CA VAL A 178 -7.70 3.76 2.57
C VAL A 178 -8.48 4.33 3.75
N ASP A 179 -7.88 5.30 4.44
CA ASP A 179 -8.54 6.09 5.46
C ASP A 179 -8.06 7.53 5.40
N THR A 180 -8.98 8.44 5.13
CA THR A 180 -8.73 9.88 5.00
C THR A 180 -9.51 10.71 6.02
N VAL A 181 -10.24 10.06 6.93
CA VAL A 181 -11.12 10.73 7.89
C VAL A 181 -10.54 10.62 9.28
N PRO A 182 -10.20 11.75 9.95
CA PRO A 182 -9.79 11.73 11.34
C PRO A 182 -10.87 11.17 12.27
N PRO A 183 -10.51 10.61 13.44
CA PRO A 183 -11.47 10.08 14.37
C PRO A 183 -12.41 11.16 14.89
N SER A 184 -13.66 10.82 15.14
CA SER A 184 -14.58 11.71 15.87
C SER A 184 -14.08 11.91 17.30
N LEU A 185 -14.22 13.12 17.84
CA LEU A 185 -13.87 13.42 19.23
C LEU A 185 -14.91 14.39 19.83
N ASN A 186 -15.59 13.94 20.87
CA ASN A 186 -16.54 14.73 21.60
C ASN A 186 -16.21 14.74 23.10
N ILE A 187 -16.03 15.95 23.68
CA ILE A 187 -15.75 16.13 25.10
C ILE A 187 -17.06 16.46 25.81
N THR A 188 -17.46 15.58 26.72
CA THR A 188 -18.68 15.72 27.54
C THR A 188 -18.43 16.48 28.84
N SER A 189 -17.19 16.43 29.37
CA SER A 189 -16.75 17.17 30.56
C SER A 189 -15.26 17.48 30.45
N PRO A 190 -14.82 18.68 30.86
CA PRO A 190 -15.62 19.87 31.27
C PRO A 190 -16.27 20.54 30.08
N SER A 191 -17.26 21.40 30.38
CA SER A 191 -17.76 22.40 29.43
C SER A 191 -16.68 23.46 29.18
N GLU A 192 -16.71 24.09 27.99
CA GLU A 192 -15.87 25.27 27.72
C GLU A 192 -16.18 26.40 28.67
N GLY A 193 -15.15 27.05 29.21
CA GLY A 193 -15.28 28.19 30.11
C GLY A 193 -15.74 27.83 31.54
N LEU A 194 -15.69 26.57 31.94
CA LEU A 194 -16.02 26.15 33.33
C LEU A 194 -15.19 26.95 34.33
N ILE A 195 -15.88 27.54 35.33
CA ILE A 195 -15.25 28.08 36.55
C ILE A 195 -15.60 27.13 37.69
N THR A 196 -14.63 26.70 38.45
CA THR A 196 -14.80 25.75 39.57
C THR A 196 -13.92 26.15 40.75
N ASN A 197 -14.35 25.81 41.95
CA ASN A 197 -13.56 25.95 43.18
C ASN A 197 -12.89 24.62 43.63
N THR A 198 -13.00 23.59 42.78
CA THR A 198 -12.42 22.25 43.05
C THR A 198 -11.30 21.98 42.10
N SER A 199 -10.09 21.74 42.63
CA SER A 199 -8.90 21.46 41.82
C SER A 199 -8.97 20.09 41.11
N ALA A 200 -9.64 19.10 41.69
CA ALA A 200 -9.84 17.79 41.06
C ALA A 200 -10.93 17.89 39.99
N LEU A 201 -10.56 17.55 38.73
CA LEU A 201 -11.47 17.60 37.60
C LEU A 201 -11.37 16.29 36.83
N THR A 202 -12.50 15.79 36.32
CA THR A 202 -12.52 14.65 35.41
C THR A 202 -12.79 15.13 33.99
N VAL A 203 -11.86 14.86 33.08
CA VAL A 203 -12.05 15.02 31.62
C VAL A 203 -12.68 13.74 31.10
N SER A 204 -13.83 13.85 30.44
CA SER A 204 -14.54 12.71 29.87
C SER A 204 -15.07 13.03 28.48
N GLY A 205 -15.25 12.01 27.68
CA GLY A 205 -15.73 12.14 26.32
C GLY A 205 -15.92 10.81 25.61
N THR A 206 -16.17 10.92 24.31
CA THR A 206 -16.27 9.77 23.43
C THR A 206 -15.46 10.02 22.17
N THR A 207 -14.88 8.97 21.64
CA THR A 207 -14.19 8.96 20.33
C THR A 207 -14.57 7.70 19.59
N ASN A 208 -14.55 7.77 18.26
CA ASN A 208 -14.77 6.62 17.39
C ASN A 208 -14.20 6.90 16.00
N ASP A 209 -13.71 5.85 15.37
CA ASP A 209 -13.41 5.82 13.96
C ASP A 209 -13.97 4.56 13.31
N ALA A 210 -14.72 4.73 12.22
CA ALA A 210 -15.38 3.63 11.53
C ALA A 210 -14.41 2.82 10.66
N THR A 211 -13.32 3.45 10.22
CA THR A 211 -12.36 2.86 9.27
C THR A 211 -11.11 2.38 10.00
N SER A 212 -10.55 3.18 10.91
CA SER A 212 -9.22 2.94 11.51
C SER A 212 -9.25 2.83 13.04
N SER A 213 -9.98 1.84 13.56
CA SER A 213 -9.92 1.47 14.99
C SER A 213 -8.69 0.58 15.30
N PRO A 214 -8.17 0.58 16.56
CA PRO A 214 -8.62 1.38 17.70
C PRO A 214 -8.16 2.83 17.64
N VAL A 215 -8.92 3.74 18.29
CA VAL A 215 -8.53 5.13 18.53
C VAL A 215 -7.84 5.24 19.88
N THR A 216 -6.75 5.99 19.92
CA THR A 216 -6.04 6.34 21.16
C THR A 216 -6.35 7.78 21.57
N VAL A 217 -6.37 8.07 22.87
CA VAL A 217 -6.62 9.41 23.39
C VAL A 217 -5.46 9.88 24.25
N LYS A 218 -5.00 11.10 24.01
CA LYS A 218 -4.01 11.81 24.82
C LYS A 218 -4.63 13.07 25.40
N ILE A 219 -4.35 13.35 26.69
CA ILE A 219 -4.81 14.57 27.37
C ILE A 219 -3.59 15.31 27.89
N SER A 220 -3.52 16.61 27.62
CA SER A 220 -2.54 17.49 28.23
C SER A 220 -3.23 18.60 29.02
N LEU A 221 -2.64 19.00 30.12
CA LEU A 221 -3.05 20.13 30.95
C LEU A 221 -1.92 21.15 30.99
N ASN A 222 -2.16 22.36 30.50
CA ASN A 222 -1.17 23.44 30.43
C ASN A 222 0.12 22.98 29.70
N GLY A 223 -0.02 22.16 28.64
CA GLY A 223 1.08 21.58 27.87
C GLY A 223 1.74 20.33 28.46
N ALA A 224 1.40 19.96 29.72
CA ALA A 224 1.93 18.77 30.36
C ALA A 224 1.04 17.54 30.09
N ASP A 225 1.62 16.44 29.62
CA ASP A 225 0.93 15.17 29.41
C ASP A 225 0.40 14.60 30.72
N GLN A 226 -0.86 14.17 30.72
CA GLN A 226 -1.53 13.60 31.88
C GLN A 226 -1.41 12.07 31.97
N GLY A 227 -0.60 11.46 31.10
CA GLY A 227 -0.34 10.02 31.06
C GLY A 227 -1.46 9.24 30.37
N ALA A 228 -1.37 7.92 30.46
CA ALA A 228 -2.24 7.01 29.73
C ALA A 228 -3.74 7.25 29.98
N VAL A 229 -4.51 7.22 28.89
CA VAL A 229 -5.98 7.29 28.90
C VAL A 229 -6.51 5.98 28.30
N THR A 230 -7.39 5.31 29.04
CA THR A 230 -8.07 4.11 28.54
C THR A 230 -9.29 4.52 27.74
N VAL A 231 -9.38 4.03 26.50
CA VAL A 231 -10.58 4.14 25.65
C VAL A 231 -11.30 2.80 25.71
N GLU A 232 -12.55 2.82 26.14
CA GLU A 232 -13.38 1.62 26.20
C GLU A 232 -13.84 1.17 24.81
N SER A 233 -14.34 -0.05 24.69
CA SER A 233 -14.87 -0.57 23.42
C SER A 233 -16.07 0.22 22.89
N SER A 234 -16.75 0.97 23.75
CA SER A 234 -17.81 1.93 23.40
C SER A 234 -17.29 3.23 22.82
N GLY A 235 -15.96 3.46 22.85
CA GLY A 235 -15.32 4.73 22.54
C GLY A 235 -15.31 5.74 23.69
N ALA A 236 -15.89 5.41 24.85
CA ALA A 236 -15.88 6.29 26.02
C ALA A 236 -14.49 6.33 26.66
N PHE A 237 -14.12 7.49 27.18
CA PHE A 237 -12.91 7.67 27.97
C PHE A 237 -13.13 8.65 29.12
N SER A 238 -12.32 8.50 30.17
CA SER A 238 -12.26 9.43 31.27
C SER A 238 -10.88 9.48 31.90
N LYS A 239 -10.50 10.66 32.43
CA LYS A 239 -9.21 10.89 33.08
C LYS A 239 -9.36 11.96 34.16
N ALA A 240 -8.97 11.64 35.38
CA ALA A 240 -8.84 12.63 36.45
C ALA A 240 -7.55 13.43 36.25
N ILE A 241 -7.67 14.77 36.41
CA ILE A 241 -6.57 15.74 36.35
C ILE A 241 -6.65 16.68 37.53
N THR A 242 -5.58 17.42 37.82
CA THR A 242 -5.54 18.39 38.92
C THR A 242 -5.22 19.77 38.36
N LEU A 243 -6.20 20.69 38.47
CA LEU A 243 -6.09 22.07 38.03
C LEU A 243 -5.13 22.87 38.93
N ARG A 244 -4.53 23.89 38.35
CA ARG A 244 -3.81 24.95 39.09
C ARG A 244 -4.70 26.15 39.24
N GLU A 245 -4.46 26.97 40.29
CA GLU A 245 -5.16 28.21 40.50
C GLU A 245 -5.11 29.13 39.27
N GLY A 246 -6.23 29.72 38.90
CA GLY A 246 -6.40 30.53 37.72
C GLY A 246 -6.74 29.76 36.46
N ALA A 247 -6.35 30.29 35.31
CA ALA A 247 -6.66 29.71 33.99
C ALA A 247 -5.91 28.43 33.70
N ASN A 248 -6.62 27.43 33.21
CA ASN A 248 -6.08 26.15 32.78
C ASN A 248 -6.53 25.82 31.35
N VAL A 249 -5.63 25.30 30.53
CA VAL A 249 -5.88 24.84 29.15
C VAL A 249 -5.76 23.33 29.09
N ILE A 250 -6.85 22.67 28.76
CA ILE A 250 -6.92 21.22 28.57
C ILE A 250 -6.97 20.95 27.08
N VAL A 251 -6.04 20.17 26.55
CA VAL A 251 -6.05 19.74 25.15
C VAL A 251 -6.23 18.23 25.11
N VAL A 252 -7.23 17.76 24.38
CA VAL A 252 -7.53 16.35 24.16
C VAL A 252 -7.30 16.06 22.69
N THR A 253 -6.45 15.09 22.38
CA THR A 253 -6.15 14.63 21.02
C THR A 253 -6.55 13.17 20.92
N ALA A 254 -7.37 12.83 19.93
CA ALA A 254 -7.68 11.47 19.52
C ALA A 254 -6.90 11.16 18.26
N THR A 255 -6.23 10.00 18.23
CA THR A 255 -5.43 9.51 17.08
C THR A 255 -5.92 8.12 16.72
N ASP A 256 -6.26 7.90 15.43
CA ASP A 256 -6.66 6.59 14.91
C ASP A 256 -5.46 5.70 14.55
N SER A 257 -5.72 4.49 14.07
CA SER A 257 -4.66 3.56 13.66
C SER A 257 -4.02 3.90 12.31
N ALA A 258 -4.56 4.85 11.55
CA ALA A 258 -3.96 5.43 10.34
C ALA A 258 -3.02 6.60 10.67
N GLY A 259 -3.04 7.11 11.92
CA GLY A 259 -2.27 8.25 12.38
C GLY A 259 -2.97 9.60 12.14
N LEU A 260 -4.25 9.61 11.77
CA LEU A 260 -5.02 10.85 11.65
C LEU A 260 -5.50 11.31 13.02
N GLU A 261 -5.59 12.64 13.21
CA GLU A 261 -5.84 13.23 14.51
C GLU A 261 -7.03 14.21 14.52
N SER A 262 -7.77 14.16 15.62
CA SER A 262 -8.74 15.20 16.00
C SER A 262 -8.37 15.78 17.36
N THR A 263 -8.46 17.11 17.51
CA THR A 263 -8.08 17.81 18.74
C THR A 263 -9.19 18.73 19.19
N VAL A 264 -9.49 18.72 20.50
CA VAL A 264 -10.43 19.62 21.17
C VAL A 264 -9.72 20.27 22.35
N THR A 265 -9.85 21.59 22.45
CA THR A 265 -9.35 22.39 23.58
C THR A 265 -10.52 22.78 24.49
N ARG A 266 -10.29 22.79 25.81
CA ARG A 266 -11.19 23.33 26.85
C ARG A 266 -10.41 24.26 27.74
N ASN A 267 -10.96 25.44 27.96
CA ASN A 267 -10.45 26.41 28.91
C ASN A 267 -11.28 26.34 30.19
N VAL A 268 -10.60 26.21 31.35
CA VAL A 268 -11.24 26.06 32.67
C VAL A 268 -10.51 26.95 33.65
N THR A 269 -11.25 27.63 34.52
CA THR A 269 -10.68 28.45 35.58
C THR A 269 -10.91 27.79 36.94
N LEU A 270 -9.85 27.61 37.69
CA LEU A 270 -9.93 27.29 39.12
C LEU A 270 -9.87 28.58 39.91
N ASP A 271 -10.91 28.84 40.70
CA ASP A 271 -10.98 29.98 41.60
C ASP A 271 -11.36 29.48 43.00
N THR A 272 -10.37 29.41 43.86
CA THR A 272 -10.56 29.00 45.26
C THR A 272 -10.66 30.21 46.21
N SER A 273 -10.68 31.39 45.69
CA SER A 273 -10.79 32.60 46.48
C SER A 273 -12.12 32.67 47.24
N VAL A 274 -12.03 33.03 48.50
CA VAL A 274 -13.23 33.21 49.37
C VAL A 274 -13.60 34.68 49.38
N PRO A 275 -14.85 35.06 48.98
CA PRO A 275 -15.31 36.41 49.09
C PRO A 275 -15.23 36.92 50.55
N GLN A 276 -14.68 38.09 50.75
CA GLN A 276 -14.55 38.71 52.08
C GLN A 276 -15.64 39.77 52.30
N ILE A 277 -16.27 39.73 53.45
CA ILE A 277 -17.14 40.80 53.93
C ILE A 277 -16.25 41.89 54.49
N ILE A 278 -16.19 43.03 53.77
CA ILE A 278 -15.36 44.19 54.14
C ILE A 278 -16.06 45.06 55.16
N SER A 279 -17.37 45.24 55.03
CA SER A 279 -18.17 46.01 55.94
C SER A 279 -19.64 45.60 55.97
N ALA A 280 -20.30 45.83 57.06
CA ALA A 280 -21.75 45.73 57.21
C ALA A 280 -22.28 46.90 57.99
N THR A 281 -23.40 47.49 57.58
CA THR A 281 -24.06 48.55 58.25
C THR A 281 -25.55 48.23 58.40
N ILE A 282 -26.16 48.72 59.50
CA ILE A 282 -27.58 48.55 59.75
C ILE A 282 -28.07 49.96 60.08
N VAL A 283 -29.12 50.46 59.41
CA VAL A 283 -29.66 51.82 59.60
C VAL A 283 -31.17 51.76 59.62
N PRO A 284 -31.78 52.33 60.68
CA PRO A 284 -31.18 52.89 61.88
C PRO A 284 -30.63 51.78 62.83
N ASN A 285 -29.62 52.18 63.68
CA ASN A 285 -29.09 51.32 64.73
C ASN A 285 -28.70 52.21 65.94
N PRO A 286 -29.44 52.17 67.04
CA PRO A 286 -30.53 51.21 67.34
C PRO A 286 -31.82 51.54 66.55
N ALA A 287 -32.68 50.50 66.35
CA ALA A 287 -34.00 50.59 65.75
C ALA A 287 -35.06 50.29 66.81
N ASP A 288 -36.27 50.92 66.67
CA ASP A 288 -37.42 50.63 67.56
C ASP A 288 -38.10 49.29 67.19
N THR A 289 -38.84 48.71 68.11
CA THR A 289 -39.57 47.46 67.88
C THR A 289 -40.54 47.57 66.70
N GLY A 290 -40.36 46.72 65.68
CA GLY A 290 -41.21 46.77 64.47
C GLY A 290 -40.72 47.71 63.35
N GLU A 291 -39.69 48.53 63.63
CA GLU A 291 -39.12 49.42 62.61
C GLU A 291 -38.42 48.69 61.51
N THR A 292 -38.52 49.18 60.25
CA THR A 292 -37.84 48.67 59.14
C THR A 292 -36.38 49.16 59.10
N VAL A 293 -35.42 48.24 59.02
CA VAL A 293 -34.00 48.58 58.94
C VAL A 293 -33.45 48.22 57.56
N ILE A 294 -32.46 48.94 57.11
CA ILE A 294 -31.68 48.66 55.92
C ILE A 294 -30.35 48.01 56.37
N ILE A 295 -30.09 46.82 55.89
CA ILE A 295 -28.82 46.15 56.08
C ILE A 295 -28.03 46.21 54.75
N THR A 296 -26.86 46.81 54.83
CA THR A 296 -25.95 46.89 53.66
C THR A 296 -24.68 46.09 53.98
N VAL A 297 -24.31 45.16 53.11
CA VAL A 297 -23.08 44.39 53.21
C VAL A 297 -22.23 44.70 51.97
N THR A 298 -20.95 45.02 52.20
CA THR A 298 -19.97 45.20 51.11
C THR A 298 -19.05 43.97 51.12
N VAL A 299 -18.89 43.35 49.96
CA VAL A 299 -18.05 42.18 49.77
C VAL A 299 -16.96 42.47 48.73
N GLN A 300 -15.80 41.83 48.87
CA GLN A 300 -14.69 41.86 47.89
C GLN A 300 -14.33 40.47 47.49
#